data_6ac74c3a233262cc76c227cec03be55d
#
_entry.id   6ac74c3a233262cc76c227cec03be55d
#
_cell.length_a   1.000
_cell.length_b   1.000
_cell.length_c   1.000
_cell.angle_alpha   90.00
_cell.angle_beta   90.00
_cell.angle_gamma   90.00
#
_symmetry.space_group_name_H-M   'P 1'
#
loop_
_entity.id
_entity.type
_entity.pdbx_description
1 polymer ?
#
loop_
_entity_poly.entity_id
_entity_poly.type
_entity_poly.pdbx_seq_one_letter_code
_entity_poly.pdbx_strand_id
1 'polypeptide(L)'
;MVKKLFKHEAIYYARTVLIFEIILFSLAISTRFIMFFEFDHWVYRFIQGSSFVLFGLAAIACIYASLAMTVVRFYRNLFSQEGYLTFALPVSTNQHILVKLVSALVYQGITVFSIIVASLITISGDFLNELLKAFWYLFNKVLEEISFKDGVNIVIYFVYFAVIILLTSIHSLLVYYACITIGQTAKKNRILAAVGCYFGYSFAVEIISTFFSIIINIFITTVDMDKFYQFFENNTHLCLHIIFIALIVWTLIFNIAFYIVIYKIISKKLNLE
;
A
#
# COMPACT_ATOMS: atom_id res chain seq x y z
N MET A 1 18.49 -1.66 22.58
CA MET A 1 19.12 -1.34 21.28
C MET A 1 18.08 -1.13 20.19
N VAL A 2 17.17 -2.05 19.92
CA VAL A 2 16.11 -1.95 18.89
C VAL A 2 15.29 -0.65 18.97
N LYS A 3 14.86 -0.21 20.18
CA LYS A 3 14.13 1.05 20.38
C LYS A 3 14.92 2.29 19.93
N LYS A 4 16.25 2.30 20.12
CA LYS A 4 17.10 3.39 19.63
C LYS A 4 17.20 3.39 18.12
N LEU A 5 17.33 2.21 17.49
CA LEU A 5 17.37 2.04 16.05
C LEU A 5 16.05 2.55 15.42
N PHE A 6 14.91 2.13 15.96
CA PHE A 6 13.60 2.60 15.51
C PHE A 6 13.47 4.13 15.63
N LYS A 7 13.93 4.73 16.74
CA LYS A 7 13.92 6.19 16.91
C LYS A 7 14.72 6.92 15.83
N HIS A 8 15.91 6.40 15.46
CA HIS A 8 16.72 6.99 14.41
C HIS A 8 16.07 6.89 13.03
N GLU A 9 15.49 5.75 12.71
CA GLU A 9 14.69 5.59 11.47
C GLU A 9 13.51 6.56 11.48
N ALA A 10 12.77 6.65 12.58
CA ALA A 10 11.63 7.54 12.73
C ALA A 10 12.01 9.02 12.49
N ILE A 11 13.09 9.50 13.07
CA ILE A 11 13.53 10.89 12.86
C ILE A 11 13.91 11.17 11.40
N TYR A 12 14.55 10.20 10.73
CA TYR A 12 14.90 10.35 9.33
C TYR A 12 13.67 10.48 8.44
N TYR A 13 12.73 9.56 8.59
CA TYR A 13 11.47 9.60 7.82
C TYR A 13 10.69 10.88 8.13
N ALA A 14 10.54 11.25 9.41
CA ALA A 14 9.82 12.46 9.78
C ALA A 14 10.36 13.70 9.06
N ARG A 15 11.68 13.88 9.01
CA ARG A 15 12.28 15.05 8.33
C ARG A 15 11.98 15.09 6.84
N THR A 16 11.92 13.95 6.18
CA THR A 16 11.81 13.87 4.72
C THR A 16 10.35 13.88 4.28
N VAL A 17 9.51 13.08 4.92
CA VAL A 17 8.09 12.97 4.58
C VAL A 17 7.34 14.25 4.94
N LEU A 18 7.70 14.90 6.05
CA LEU A 18 7.05 16.12 6.54
C LEU A 18 7.06 17.25 5.49
N ILE A 19 8.12 17.36 4.69
CA ILE A 19 8.21 18.36 3.62
C ILE A 19 7.10 18.13 2.57
N PHE A 20 6.92 16.89 2.12
CA PHE A 20 5.89 16.55 1.14
C PHE A 20 4.48 16.73 1.71
N GLU A 21 4.29 16.40 2.99
CA GLU A 21 3.00 16.60 3.68
C GLU A 21 2.66 18.09 3.82
N ILE A 22 3.63 18.95 4.16
CA ILE A 22 3.40 20.41 4.21
C ILE A 22 2.96 20.93 2.84
N ILE A 23 3.59 20.49 1.76
CA ILE A 23 3.20 20.88 0.39
C ILE A 23 1.77 20.40 0.10
N LEU A 24 1.45 19.16 0.44
CA LEU A 24 0.12 18.59 0.23
C LEU A 24 -0.97 19.40 0.98
N PHE A 25 -0.76 19.67 2.27
CA PHE A 25 -1.71 20.44 3.07
C PHE A 25 -1.82 21.89 2.59
N SER A 26 -0.74 22.54 2.17
CA SER A 26 -0.78 23.88 1.62
C SER A 26 -1.62 23.94 0.33
N LEU A 27 -1.49 22.94 -0.55
CA LEU A 27 -2.30 22.80 -1.75
C LEU A 27 -3.77 22.50 -1.42
N ALA A 28 -4.04 21.64 -0.44
CA ALA A 28 -5.40 21.35 0.00
C ALA A 28 -6.12 22.60 0.50
N ILE A 29 -5.46 23.39 1.35
CA ILE A 29 -6.00 24.64 1.91
C ILE A 29 -6.18 25.67 0.80
N SER A 30 -5.22 25.84 -0.11
CA SER A 30 -5.34 26.79 -1.22
C SER A 30 -6.45 26.42 -2.19
N THR A 31 -6.60 25.12 -2.51
CA THR A 31 -7.71 24.62 -3.34
C THR A 31 -9.05 24.88 -2.66
N ARG A 32 -9.16 24.62 -1.36
CA ARG A 32 -10.37 24.90 -0.60
C ARG A 32 -10.69 26.39 -0.58
N PHE A 33 -9.69 27.23 -0.38
CA PHE A 33 -9.87 28.69 -0.40
C PHE A 33 -10.38 29.18 -1.77
N ILE A 34 -9.84 28.66 -2.87
CA ILE A 34 -10.33 28.97 -4.22
C ILE A 34 -11.77 28.50 -4.37
N MET A 35 -12.13 27.32 -3.88
CA MET A 35 -13.50 26.78 -3.99
C MET A 35 -14.53 27.52 -3.13
N PHE A 36 -14.09 28.29 -2.13
CA PHE A 36 -14.99 29.05 -1.26
C PHE A 36 -15.69 30.20 -1.98
N PHE A 37 -15.08 30.78 -3.02
CA PHE A 37 -15.68 31.85 -3.80
C PHE A 37 -16.49 31.26 -4.96
N GLU A 38 -17.68 31.77 -5.17
CA GLU A 38 -18.56 31.34 -6.26
C GLU A 38 -18.65 32.46 -7.31
N PHE A 39 -17.67 32.54 -8.22
CA PHE A 39 -17.73 33.45 -9.35
C PHE A 39 -18.17 32.69 -10.61
N ASP A 40 -19.26 33.20 -11.25
CA ASP A 40 -19.79 32.57 -12.46
C ASP A 40 -19.04 33.05 -13.72
N HIS A 41 -17.73 32.89 -13.73
CA HIS A 41 -16.86 33.23 -14.85
C HIS A 41 -16.03 32.01 -15.30
N TRP A 42 -15.90 31.83 -16.63
CA TRP A 42 -15.19 30.63 -17.16
C TRP A 42 -13.74 30.50 -16.70
N VAL A 43 -13.03 31.65 -16.55
CA VAL A 43 -11.65 31.67 -16.03
C VAL A 43 -11.60 31.14 -14.61
N TYR A 44 -12.57 31.49 -13.79
CA TYR A 44 -12.62 31.05 -12.41
C TYR A 44 -12.88 29.53 -12.31
N ARG A 45 -13.81 29.00 -13.10
CA ARG A 45 -14.04 27.56 -13.22
C ARG A 45 -12.79 26.80 -13.67
N PHE A 46 -12.02 27.39 -14.60
CA PHE A 46 -10.74 26.84 -15.03
C PHE A 46 -9.71 26.81 -13.89
N ILE A 47 -9.60 27.88 -13.08
CA ILE A 47 -8.72 27.94 -11.91
C ILE A 47 -9.14 26.91 -10.85
N GLN A 48 -10.43 26.77 -10.58
CA GLN A 48 -10.93 25.74 -9.66
C GLN A 48 -10.56 24.32 -10.13
N GLY A 49 -10.85 24.00 -11.38
CA GLY A 49 -10.52 22.69 -11.94
C GLY A 49 -9.02 22.39 -11.94
N SER A 50 -8.19 23.38 -12.31
CA SER A 50 -6.73 23.23 -12.33
C SER A 50 -6.16 23.06 -10.91
N SER A 51 -6.66 23.76 -9.92
CA SER A 51 -6.22 23.62 -8.52
C SER A 51 -6.56 22.24 -7.96
N PHE A 52 -7.74 21.69 -8.31
CA PHE A 52 -8.11 20.33 -7.90
C PHE A 52 -7.23 19.27 -8.56
N VAL A 53 -6.90 19.43 -9.85
CA VAL A 53 -5.97 18.55 -10.55
C VAL A 53 -4.56 18.61 -9.92
N LEU A 54 -4.08 19.82 -9.61
CA LEU A 54 -2.78 20.00 -8.94
C LEU A 54 -2.74 19.31 -7.56
N PHE A 55 -3.80 19.43 -6.78
CA PHE A 55 -3.93 18.71 -5.51
C PHE A 55 -3.87 17.18 -5.71
N GLY A 56 -4.61 16.65 -6.70
CA GLY A 56 -4.58 15.23 -7.04
C GLY A 56 -3.18 14.74 -7.44
N LEU A 57 -2.48 15.50 -8.28
CA LEU A 57 -1.09 15.21 -8.66
C LEU A 57 -0.14 15.26 -7.46
N ALA A 58 -0.31 16.22 -6.54
CA ALA A 58 0.48 16.29 -5.32
C ALA A 58 0.23 15.09 -4.39
N ALA A 59 -1.02 14.63 -4.26
CA ALA A 59 -1.34 13.42 -3.49
C ALA A 59 -0.65 12.17 -4.06
N ILE A 60 -0.70 12.00 -5.38
CA ILE A 60 0.01 10.92 -6.08
C ILE A 60 1.52 11.04 -5.86
N ALA A 61 2.08 12.23 -6.01
CA ALA A 61 3.50 12.50 -5.77
C ALA A 61 3.94 12.17 -4.34
N CYS A 62 3.11 12.46 -3.33
CA CYS A 62 3.38 12.10 -1.93
C CYS A 62 3.47 10.59 -1.72
N ILE A 63 2.60 9.80 -2.34
CA ILE A 63 2.64 8.33 -2.26
C ILE A 63 3.96 7.81 -2.85
N TYR A 64 4.29 8.23 -4.08
CA TYR A 64 5.52 7.78 -4.73
C TYR A 64 6.79 8.27 -4.04
N ALA A 65 6.79 9.51 -3.51
CA ALA A 65 7.91 10.04 -2.74
C ALA A 65 8.13 9.24 -1.45
N SER A 66 7.06 8.91 -0.72
CA SER A 66 7.12 8.08 0.49
C SER A 66 7.69 6.69 0.18
N LEU A 67 7.22 6.04 -0.89
CA LEU A 67 7.75 4.75 -1.37
C LEU A 67 9.23 4.85 -1.76
N ALA A 68 9.59 5.85 -2.59
CA ALA A 68 10.96 6.05 -3.04
C ALA A 68 11.92 6.27 -1.86
N MET A 69 11.51 7.08 -0.88
CA MET A 69 12.30 7.31 0.34
C MET A 69 12.51 6.01 1.13
N THR A 70 11.49 5.18 1.25
CA THR A 70 11.58 3.87 1.91
C THR A 70 12.61 2.96 1.21
N VAL A 71 12.55 2.89 -0.12
CA VAL A 71 13.46 2.12 -0.96
C VAL A 71 14.91 2.64 -0.85
N VAL A 72 15.09 3.94 -1.02
CA VAL A 72 16.40 4.59 -0.92
C VAL A 72 17.02 4.42 0.47
N ARG A 73 16.21 4.57 1.53
CA ARG A 73 16.67 4.39 2.91
C ARG A 73 17.10 2.95 3.21
N PHE A 74 16.34 1.97 2.70
CA PHE A 74 16.71 0.56 2.84
C PHE A 74 18.03 0.27 2.14
N TYR A 75 18.19 0.76 0.89
CA TYR A 75 19.43 0.60 0.12
C TYR A 75 20.63 1.25 0.82
N ARG A 76 20.52 2.54 1.17
CA ARG A 76 21.64 3.29 1.76
C ARG A 76 22.12 2.72 3.09
N ASN A 77 21.19 2.33 3.94
CA ASN A 77 21.54 1.83 5.27
C ASN A 77 22.13 0.42 5.29
N LEU A 78 21.82 -0.42 4.31
CA LEU A 78 22.26 -1.82 4.34
C LEU A 78 23.34 -2.11 3.30
N PHE A 79 23.38 -1.38 2.17
CA PHE A 79 24.20 -1.74 1.02
C PHE A 79 25.18 -0.65 0.58
N SER A 80 25.14 0.54 1.17
CA SER A 80 26.11 1.60 0.93
C SER A 80 27.13 1.68 2.09
N GLN A 81 27.97 2.69 2.07
CA GLN A 81 28.96 2.95 3.13
C GLN A 81 28.36 3.00 4.54
N GLU A 82 27.10 3.39 4.71
CA GLU A 82 26.40 3.35 6.00
C GLU A 82 26.18 1.91 6.50
N GLY A 83 26.21 0.91 5.60
CA GLY A 83 26.04 -0.50 5.93
C GLY A 83 27.09 -1.02 6.90
N TYR A 84 28.35 -0.61 6.76
CA TYR A 84 29.42 -1.01 7.69
C TYR A 84 29.11 -0.60 9.13
N LEU A 85 28.62 0.62 9.32
CA LEU A 85 28.23 1.12 10.64
C LEU A 85 26.98 0.41 11.16
N THR A 86 26.02 0.12 10.27
CA THR A 86 24.78 -0.56 10.63
C THR A 86 25.04 -1.99 11.12
N PHE A 87 25.92 -2.74 10.45
CA PHE A 87 26.25 -4.10 10.84
C PHE A 87 27.30 -4.20 11.98
N ALA A 88 28.01 -3.10 12.30
CA ALA A 88 28.84 -3.01 13.50
C ALA A 88 28.02 -2.91 14.81
N LEU A 89 26.72 -2.58 14.71
CA LEU A 89 25.84 -2.55 15.88
C LEU A 89 25.56 -3.99 16.38
N PRO A 90 25.53 -4.21 17.72
CA PRO A 90 25.22 -5.52 18.29
C PRO A 90 23.72 -5.82 18.23
N VAL A 91 23.20 -5.93 17.00
CA VAL A 91 21.79 -6.20 16.68
C VAL A 91 21.73 -7.27 15.60
N SER A 92 20.84 -8.24 15.72
CA SER A 92 20.70 -9.32 14.72
C SER A 92 20.17 -8.79 13.39
N THR A 93 20.57 -9.44 12.29
CA THR A 93 20.09 -9.11 10.93
C THR A 93 18.56 -9.08 10.85
N ASN A 94 17.92 -10.01 11.53
CA ASN A 94 16.46 -10.08 11.61
C ASN A 94 15.84 -8.80 12.23
N GLN A 95 16.43 -8.32 13.32
CA GLN A 95 15.98 -7.09 13.98
C GLN A 95 16.18 -5.86 13.09
N HIS A 96 17.27 -5.80 12.30
CA HIS A 96 17.46 -4.73 11.32
C HIS A 96 16.38 -4.71 10.25
N ILE A 97 16.06 -5.87 9.66
CA ILE A 97 15.01 -5.98 8.63
C ILE A 97 13.64 -5.60 9.21
N LEU A 98 13.30 -6.13 10.39
CA LEU A 98 12.01 -5.85 11.03
C LEU A 98 11.84 -4.37 11.39
N VAL A 99 12.86 -3.72 11.96
CA VAL A 99 12.79 -2.30 12.30
C VAL A 99 12.55 -1.45 11.04
N LYS A 100 13.23 -1.77 9.94
CA LYS A 100 13.04 -1.05 8.67
C LYS A 100 11.66 -1.26 8.08
N LEU A 101 11.16 -2.48 8.13
CA LEU A 101 9.83 -2.82 7.63
C LEU A 101 8.74 -2.13 8.46
N VAL A 102 8.83 -2.19 9.79
CA VAL A 102 7.82 -1.56 10.68
C VAL A 102 7.88 -0.03 10.56
N SER A 103 9.07 0.57 10.54
CA SER A 103 9.17 2.03 10.34
C SER A 103 8.61 2.45 8.98
N ALA A 104 8.89 1.73 7.91
CA ALA A 104 8.33 2.00 6.59
C ALA A 104 6.80 1.92 6.57
N LEU A 105 6.22 0.87 7.18
CA LEU A 105 4.77 0.71 7.30
C LEU A 105 4.11 1.86 8.05
N VAL A 106 4.68 2.27 9.18
CA VAL A 106 4.17 3.39 9.98
C VAL A 106 4.15 4.67 9.16
N TYR A 107 5.24 4.97 8.44
CA TYR A 107 5.31 6.21 7.64
C TYR A 107 4.44 6.18 6.39
N GLN A 108 4.30 5.04 5.73
CA GLN A 108 3.31 4.90 4.66
C GLN A 108 1.88 5.08 5.18
N GLY A 109 1.58 4.52 6.35
CA GLY A 109 0.29 4.72 7.02
C GLY A 109 0.03 6.20 7.34
N ILE A 110 1.03 6.92 7.85
CA ILE A 110 0.94 8.37 8.10
C ILE A 110 0.68 9.12 6.80
N THR A 111 1.41 8.82 5.73
CA THR A 111 1.23 9.48 4.42
C THR A 111 -0.19 9.25 3.87
N VAL A 112 -0.70 8.02 3.93
CA VAL A 112 -2.08 7.71 3.50
C VAL A 112 -3.09 8.45 4.37
N PHE A 113 -2.91 8.47 5.68
CA PHE A 113 -3.77 9.22 6.60
C PHE A 113 -3.75 10.72 6.30
N SER A 114 -2.58 11.30 6.07
CA SER A 114 -2.42 12.72 5.69
C SER A 114 -3.14 13.04 4.39
N ILE A 115 -3.07 12.16 3.39
CA ILE A 115 -3.80 12.33 2.12
C ILE A 115 -5.30 12.29 2.34
N ILE A 116 -5.81 11.38 3.17
CA ILE A 116 -7.24 11.31 3.50
C ILE A 116 -7.69 12.61 4.16
N VAL A 117 -6.96 13.10 5.16
CA VAL A 117 -7.30 14.35 5.87
C VAL A 117 -7.24 15.55 4.90
N ALA A 118 -6.20 15.65 4.08
CA ALA A 118 -6.07 16.70 3.07
C ALA A 118 -7.22 16.67 2.05
N SER A 119 -7.64 15.47 1.62
CA SER A 119 -8.78 15.28 0.71
C SER A 119 -10.09 15.73 1.36
N LEU A 120 -10.31 15.41 2.64
CA LEU A 120 -11.48 15.87 3.39
C LEU A 120 -11.53 17.41 3.52
N ILE A 121 -10.38 18.05 3.72
CA ILE A 121 -10.28 19.52 3.73
C ILE A 121 -10.65 20.09 2.36
N THR A 122 -10.14 19.52 1.29
CA THR A 122 -10.37 20.00 -0.09
C THR A 122 -11.84 19.86 -0.50
N ILE A 123 -12.47 18.73 -0.13
CA ILE A 123 -13.85 18.37 -0.54
C ILE A 123 -14.89 18.91 0.44
N SER A 124 -14.49 19.51 1.58
CA SER A 124 -15.41 19.98 2.62
C SER A 124 -16.52 20.89 2.05
N GLY A 125 -17.75 20.81 2.59
CA GLY A 125 -18.94 21.53 2.16
C GLY A 125 -20.07 20.61 1.72
N ASP A 126 -21.00 21.12 0.89
CA ASP A 126 -22.19 20.37 0.50
C ASP A 126 -21.86 19.10 -0.29
N PHE A 127 -20.85 19.14 -1.13
CA PHE A 127 -20.38 17.96 -1.88
C PHE A 127 -19.88 16.84 -0.95
N LEU A 128 -19.17 17.17 0.14
CA LEU A 128 -18.77 16.16 1.14
C LEU A 128 -20.01 15.57 1.82
N ASN A 129 -21.00 16.39 2.15
CA ASN A 129 -22.24 15.92 2.77
C ASN A 129 -23.01 14.98 1.84
N GLU A 130 -23.06 15.26 0.54
CA GLU A 130 -23.69 14.39 -0.46
C GLU A 130 -22.92 13.08 -0.62
N LEU A 131 -21.58 13.12 -0.70
CA LEU A 131 -20.73 11.93 -0.73
C LEU A 131 -20.91 11.06 0.52
N LEU A 132 -20.93 11.66 1.70
CA LEU A 132 -21.14 10.94 2.95
C LEU A 132 -22.53 10.30 3.01
N LYS A 133 -23.58 11.01 2.54
CA LYS A 133 -24.94 10.45 2.43
C LYS A 133 -24.99 9.27 1.45
N ALA A 134 -24.38 9.42 0.28
CA ALA A 134 -24.30 8.34 -0.73
C ALA A 134 -23.52 7.14 -0.19
N PHE A 135 -22.37 7.37 0.45
CA PHE A 135 -21.59 6.32 1.09
C PHE A 135 -22.38 5.61 2.19
N TRP A 136 -23.06 6.37 3.06
CA TRP A 136 -23.86 5.80 4.13
C TRP A 136 -25.05 5.00 3.62
N TYR A 137 -25.68 5.48 2.56
CA TYR A 137 -26.77 4.75 1.88
C TYR A 137 -26.28 3.41 1.29
N LEU A 138 -25.18 3.43 0.55
CA LEU A 138 -24.59 2.21 -0.02
C LEU A 138 -24.10 1.26 1.08
N PHE A 139 -23.48 1.79 2.12
CA PHE A 139 -23.02 1.04 3.27
C PHE A 139 -24.16 0.33 3.97
N ASN A 140 -25.26 1.05 4.29
CA ASN A 140 -26.44 0.46 4.91
C ASN A 140 -27.08 -0.60 4.02
N LYS A 141 -27.18 -0.36 2.72
CA LYS A 141 -27.71 -1.33 1.76
C LYS A 141 -26.90 -2.62 1.74
N VAL A 142 -25.57 -2.52 1.72
CA VAL A 142 -24.67 -3.68 1.81
C VAL A 142 -24.82 -4.38 3.16
N LEU A 143 -24.94 -3.61 4.25
CA LEU A 143 -25.18 -4.15 5.58
C LEU A 143 -26.50 -4.89 5.67
N GLU A 144 -27.56 -4.34 5.10
CA GLU A 144 -28.87 -4.99 5.05
C GLU A 144 -28.79 -6.32 4.30
N GLU A 145 -28.21 -6.35 3.11
CA GLU A 145 -28.06 -7.56 2.32
C GLU A 145 -27.24 -8.66 3.03
N ILE A 146 -26.20 -8.28 3.80
CA ILE A 146 -25.36 -9.22 4.53
C ILE A 146 -25.99 -9.65 5.86
N SER A 147 -26.67 -8.75 6.58
CA SER A 147 -27.19 -9.02 7.94
C SER A 147 -28.47 -9.81 7.96
N PHE A 148 -29.29 -9.73 6.91
CA PHE A 148 -30.66 -10.22 6.96
C PHE A 148 -30.81 -11.75 6.96
N LYS A 149 -29.76 -12.50 6.52
CA LYS A 149 -29.93 -13.94 6.36
C LYS A 149 -29.46 -14.81 7.55
N ASP A 150 -28.45 -14.42 8.37
CA ASP A 150 -27.87 -15.37 9.32
C ASP A 150 -27.21 -14.79 10.60
N GLY A 151 -27.57 -13.62 11.07
CA GLY A 151 -26.99 -13.06 12.32
C GLY A 151 -25.48 -12.88 12.26
N VAL A 152 -24.92 -12.59 11.10
CA VAL A 152 -23.50 -12.54 10.84
C VAL A 152 -22.86 -11.32 11.50
N ASN A 153 -21.74 -11.57 12.15
CA ASN A 153 -20.97 -10.53 12.79
C ASN A 153 -20.14 -9.77 11.73
N ILE A 154 -20.68 -8.66 11.21
CA ILE A 154 -20.03 -7.79 10.22
C ILE A 154 -18.63 -7.37 10.67
N VAL A 155 -18.37 -7.28 11.97
CA VAL A 155 -17.05 -6.98 12.52
C VAL A 155 -15.97 -7.93 12.02
N ILE A 156 -16.30 -9.20 11.76
CA ILE A 156 -15.35 -10.18 11.25
C ILE A 156 -14.87 -9.80 9.86
N TYR A 157 -15.74 -9.31 8.97
CA TYR A 157 -15.36 -8.88 7.62
C TYR A 157 -14.50 -7.62 7.63
N PHE A 158 -14.78 -6.67 8.55
CA PHE A 158 -13.88 -5.51 8.76
C PHE A 158 -12.50 -5.96 9.26
N VAL A 159 -12.43 -6.95 10.14
CA VAL A 159 -11.16 -7.51 10.60
C VAL A 159 -10.41 -8.16 9.44
N TYR A 160 -11.07 -8.98 8.61
CA TYR A 160 -10.45 -9.58 7.43
C TYR A 160 -9.91 -8.50 6.48
N PHE A 161 -10.70 -7.47 6.19
CA PHE A 161 -10.30 -6.36 5.33
C PHE A 161 -9.08 -5.62 5.89
N ALA A 162 -9.08 -5.28 7.18
CA ALA A 162 -7.94 -4.64 7.84
C ALA A 162 -6.67 -5.51 7.78
N VAL A 163 -6.81 -6.82 8.02
CA VAL A 163 -5.68 -7.76 7.93
C VAL A 163 -5.15 -7.85 6.50
N ILE A 164 -6.01 -7.91 5.49
CA ILE A 164 -5.60 -7.95 4.08
C ILE A 164 -4.87 -6.66 3.69
N ILE A 165 -5.38 -5.48 4.06
CA ILE A 165 -4.70 -4.20 3.82
C ILE A 165 -3.30 -4.20 4.45
N LEU A 166 -3.18 -4.66 5.68
CA LEU A 166 -1.89 -4.71 6.37
C LEU A 166 -0.93 -5.69 5.68
N LEU A 167 -1.40 -6.88 5.33
CA LEU A 167 -0.57 -7.90 4.67
C LEU A 167 -0.15 -7.49 3.26
N THR A 168 -1.00 -6.83 2.49
CA THR A 168 -0.68 -6.31 1.15
C THR A 168 0.28 -5.13 1.22
N SER A 169 0.18 -4.28 2.25
CA SER A 169 1.15 -3.21 2.51
C SER A 169 2.54 -3.78 2.85
N ILE A 170 2.59 -4.82 3.69
CA ILE A 170 3.83 -5.57 3.98
C ILE A 170 4.38 -6.20 2.71
N HIS A 171 3.53 -6.82 1.89
CA HIS A 171 3.92 -7.48 0.65
C HIS A 171 4.62 -6.52 -0.30
N SER A 172 4.02 -5.36 -0.55
CA SER A 172 4.61 -4.36 -1.44
C SER A 172 6.01 -3.93 -1.01
N LEU A 173 6.22 -3.70 0.29
CA LEU A 173 7.53 -3.35 0.85
C LEU A 173 8.54 -4.50 0.71
N LEU A 174 8.12 -5.73 1.01
CA LEU A 174 8.98 -6.91 0.91
C LEU A 174 9.41 -7.17 -0.53
N VAL A 175 8.55 -6.94 -1.52
CA VAL A 175 8.90 -7.02 -2.94
C VAL A 175 10.01 -6.03 -3.28
N TYR A 176 9.90 -4.75 -2.89
CA TYR A 176 10.96 -3.76 -3.13
C TYR A 176 12.26 -4.15 -2.43
N TYR A 177 12.19 -4.58 -1.17
CA TYR A 177 13.37 -4.99 -0.41
C TYR A 177 14.02 -6.23 -1.00
N ALA A 178 13.24 -7.21 -1.46
CA ALA A 178 13.75 -8.41 -2.12
C ALA A 178 14.46 -8.07 -3.44
N CYS A 179 13.85 -7.23 -4.28
CA CYS A 179 14.43 -6.80 -5.55
C CYS A 179 15.76 -6.06 -5.35
N ILE A 180 15.84 -5.15 -4.35
CA ILE A 180 17.09 -4.48 -3.99
C ILE A 180 18.13 -5.50 -3.53
N THR A 181 17.73 -6.40 -2.63
CA THR A 181 18.64 -7.39 -2.03
C THR A 181 19.17 -8.38 -3.07
N ILE A 182 18.32 -8.83 -4.00
CA ILE A 182 18.72 -9.69 -5.13
C ILE A 182 19.65 -8.91 -6.07
N GLY A 183 19.33 -7.65 -6.37
CA GLY A 183 20.15 -6.79 -7.22
C GLY A 183 21.57 -6.61 -6.70
N GLN A 184 21.76 -6.62 -5.36
CA GLN A 184 23.09 -6.53 -4.74
C GLN A 184 23.97 -7.78 -4.98
N THR A 185 23.39 -8.90 -5.39
CA THR A 185 24.17 -10.09 -5.76
C THR A 185 24.82 -9.98 -7.14
N ALA A 186 24.46 -8.97 -7.94
CA ALA A 186 25.03 -8.75 -9.25
C ALA A 186 26.46 -8.17 -9.16
N LYS A 187 27.37 -8.63 -10.05
CA LYS A 187 28.78 -8.21 -10.09
C LYS A 187 28.96 -6.78 -10.59
N LYS A 188 28.10 -6.31 -11.50
CA LYS A 188 28.11 -4.96 -12.08
C LYS A 188 26.71 -4.37 -12.10
N ASN A 189 26.60 -3.04 -12.03
CA ASN A 189 25.31 -2.32 -12.16
C ASN A 189 24.22 -2.82 -11.21
N ARG A 190 24.54 -2.93 -9.91
CA ARG A 190 23.66 -3.46 -8.85
C ARG A 190 22.27 -2.81 -8.81
N ILE A 191 22.20 -1.48 -9.04
CA ILE A 191 20.93 -0.74 -9.08
C ILE A 191 20.12 -1.18 -10.31
N LEU A 192 20.75 -1.29 -11.48
CA LEU A 192 20.07 -1.74 -12.69
C LEU A 192 19.54 -3.17 -12.54
N ALA A 193 20.31 -4.05 -11.89
CA ALA A 193 19.88 -5.40 -11.57
C ALA A 193 18.67 -5.44 -10.61
N ALA A 194 18.60 -4.53 -9.62
CA ALA A 194 17.46 -4.40 -8.73
C ALA A 194 16.21 -3.94 -9.48
N VAL A 195 16.35 -2.94 -10.36
CA VAL A 195 15.27 -2.47 -11.23
C VAL A 195 14.81 -3.57 -12.19
N GLY A 196 15.75 -4.29 -12.82
CA GLY A 196 15.44 -5.42 -13.69
C GLY A 196 14.72 -6.55 -12.94
N CYS A 197 15.10 -6.83 -11.69
CA CYS A 197 14.42 -7.80 -10.83
C CYS A 197 12.96 -7.39 -10.57
N TYR A 198 12.72 -6.10 -10.31
CA TYR A 198 11.36 -5.60 -10.10
C TYR A 198 10.48 -5.71 -11.37
N PHE A 199 11.02 -5.35 -12.53
CA PHE A 199 10.31 -5.54 -13.80
C PHE A 199 10.06 -7.03 -14.10
N GLY A 200 11.04 -7.90 -13.85
CA GLY A 200 10.87 -9.35 -13.98
C GLY A 200 9.78 -9.90 -13.08
N TYR A 201 9.74 -9.45 -11.81
CA TYR A 201 8.67 -9.80 -10.89
C TYR A 201 7.31 -9.30 -11.37
N SER A 202 7.20 -8.03 -11.78
CA SER A 202 5.94 -7.46 -12.28
C SER A 202 5.43 -8.20 -13.50
N PHE A 203 6.32 -8.53 -14.43
CA PHE A 203 5.99 -9.32 -15.62
C PHE A 203 5.52 -10.74 -15.28
N ALA A 204 6.17 -11.40 -14.33
CA ALA A 204 5.75 -12.72 -13.86
C ALA A 204 4.36 -12.68 -13.20
N VAL A 205 4.09 -11.66 -12.38
CA VAL A 205 2.76 -11.47 -11.79
C VAL A 205 1.71 -11.23 -12.87
N GLU A 206 2.01 -10.43 -13.90
CA GLU A 206 1.09 -10.15 -15.00
C GLU A 206 0.75 -11.41 -15.80
N ILE A 207 1.75 -12.25 -16.10
CA ILE A 207 1.52 -13.55 -16.76
C ILE A 207 0.61 -14.43 -15.90
N ILE A 208 0.89 -14.54 -14.60
CA ILE A 208 0.09 -15.37 -13.69
C ILE A 208 -1.35 -14.85 -13.62
N SER A 209 -1.55 -13.53 -13.49
CA SER A 209 -2.87 -12.91 -13.44
C SER A 209 -3.67 -13.15 -14.73
N THR A 210 -2.99 -13.08 -15.88
CA THR A 210 -3.60 -13.37 -17.19
C THR A 210 -4.05 -14.83 -17.28
N PHE A 211 -3.24 -15.78 -16.83
CA PHE A 211 -3.63 -17.19 -16.77
C PHE A 211 -4.86 -17.42 -15.87
N PHE A 212 -4.87 -16.80 -14.68
CA PHE A 212 -6.03 -16.86 -13.79
C PHE A 212 -7.29 -16.25 -14.44
N SER A 213 -7.15 -15.13 -15.13
CA SER A 213 -8.26 -14.49 -15.84
C SER A 213 -8.82 -15.40 -16.94
N ILE A 214 -7.98 -16.10 -17.70
CA ILE A 214 -8.39 -17.06 -18.71
C ILE A 214 -9.14 -18.23 -18.07
N ILE A 215 -8.63 -18.79 -16.97
CA ILE A 215 -9.28 -19.91 -16.24
C ILE A 215 -10.66 -19.47 -15.73
N ILE A 216 -10.75 -18.27 -15.15
CA ILE A 216 -12.02 -17.72 -14.67
C ILE A 216 -13.02 -17.54 -15.85
N ASN A 217 -12.57 -17.02 -16.99
CA ASN A 217 -13.43 -16.89 -18.16
C ASN A 217 -13.93 -18.25 -18.67
N ILE A 218 -13.07 -19.26 -18.74
CA ILE A 218 -13.48 -20.62 -19.11
C ILE A 218 -14.51 -21.16 -18.09
N PHE A 219 -14.26 -20.95 -16.79
CA PHE A 219 -15.19 -21.37 -15.75
C PHE A 219 -16.57 -20.72 -15.92
N ILE A 220 -16.62 -19.41 -16.13
CA ILE A 220 -17.88 -18.66 -16.35
C ILE A 220 -18.63 -19.17 -17.58
N THR A 221 -17.94 -19.57 -18.65
CA THR A 221 -18.57 -20.02 -19.89
C THR A 221 -19.00 -21.50 -19.86
N THR A 222 -18.41 -22.32 -18.98
CA THR A 222 -18.67 -23.77 -18.94
C THR A 222 -19.59 -24.19 -17.80
N VAL A 223 -19.63 -23.41 -16.71
CA VAL A 223 -20.46 -23.72 -15.54
C VAL A 223 -21.86 -23.15 -15.71
N ASP A 224 -22.85 -23.91 -15.29
CA ASP A 224 -24.26 -23.46 -15.20
C ASP A 224 -24.32 -22.37 -14.12
N MET A 225 -24.30 -21.10 -14.59
CA MET A 225 -24.24 -19.94 -13.71
C MET A 225 -25.46 -19.82 -12.80
N ASP A 226 -26.60 -20.30 -13.20
CA ASP A 226 -27.83 -20.25 -12.38
C ASP A 226 -27.69 -21.13 -11.14
N LYS A 227 -27.15 -22.35 -11.30
CA LYS A 227 -26.84 -23.23 -10.16
C LYS A 227 -25.75 -22.69 -9.28
N PHE A 228 -24.73 -22.07 -9.89
CA PHE A 228 -23.64 -21.42 -9.13
C PHE A 228 -24.16 -20.25 -8.29
N TYR A 229 -25.01 -19.39 -8.88
CA TYR A 229 -25.63 -18.28 -8.14
C TYR A 229 -26.53 -18.78 -7.02
N GLN A 230 -27.37 -19.80 -7.24
CA GLN A 230 -28.18 -20.40 -6.17
C GLN A 230 -27.32 -20.98 -5.05
N PHE A 231 -26.23 -21.67 -5.37
CA PHE A 231 -25.31 -22.20 -4.36
C PHE A 231 -24.68 -21.06 -3.57
N PHE A 232 -24.19 -20.02 -4.26
CA PHE A 232 -23.55 -18.85 -3.62
C PHE A 232 -24.56 -18.11 -2.74
N GLU A 233 -25.77 -17.88 -3.20
CA GLU A 233 -26.83 -17.22 -2.46
C GLU A 233 -27.22 -17.99 -1.19
N ASN A 234 -27.30 -19.31 -1.27
CA ASN A 234 -27.60 -20.16 -0.12
C ASN A 234 -26.43 -20.26 0.89
N ASN A 235 -25.18 -20.05 0.43
CA ASN A 235 -23.97 -20.22 1.24
C ASN A 235 -23.07 -18.97 1.23
N THR A 236 -23.62 -17.77 1.09
CA THR A 236 -22.87 -16.52 0.90
C THR A 236 -21.78 -16.32 1.95
N HIS A 237 -22.10 -16.55 3.24
CA HIS A 237 -21.14 -16.36 4.34
C HIS A 237 -19.99 -17.36 4.28
N LEU A 238 -20.28 -18.62 4.04
CA LEU A 238 -19.24 -19.65 3.93
C LEU A 238 -18.31 -19.34 2.75
N CYS A 239 -18.86 -18.97 1.60
CA CYS A 239 -18.09 -18.59 0.42
C CYS A 239 -17.21 -17.36 0.69
N LEU A 240 -17.75 -16.31 1.32
CA LEU A 240 -16.99 -15.13 1.69
C LEU A 240 -15.86 -15.45 2.67
N HIS A 241 -16.13 -16.24 3.73
CA HIS A 241 -15.09 -16.65 4.66
C HIS A 241 -13.95 -17.41 3.97
N ILE A 242 -14.29 -18.36 3.08
CA ILE A 242 -13.27 -19.11 2.33
C ILE A 242 -12.43 -18.17 1.46
N ILE A 243 -13.05 -17.22 0.75
CA ILE A 243 -12.34 -16.26 -0.10
C ILE A 243 -11.39 -15.39 0.72
N PHE A 244 -11.86 -14.80 1.82
CA PHE A 244 -11.02 -13.94 2.68
C PHE A 244 -9.87 -14.73 3.30
N ILE A 245 -10.12 -15.92 3.83
CA ILE A 245 -9.07 -16.77 4.40
C ILE A 245 -8.06 -17.19 3.33
N ALA A 246 -8.51 -17.57 2.14
CA ALA A 246 -7.63 -17.93 1.03
C ALA A 246 -6.72 -16.77 0.63
N LEU A 247 -7.25 -15.53 0.55
CA LEU A 247 -6.45 -14.32 0.27
C LEU A 247 -5.42 -14.03 1.36
N ILE A 248 -5.80 -14.19 2.64
CA ILE A 248 -4.89 -14.00 3.78
C ILE A 248 -3.77 -15.03 3.73
N VAL A 249 -4.10 -16.32 3.56
CA VAL A 249 -3.10 -17.39 3.50
C VAL A 249 -2.17 -17.20 2.30
N TRP A 250 -2.72 -16.86 1.13
CA TRP A 250 -1.95 -16.59 -0.07
C TRP A 250 -0.93 -15.48 0.14
N THR A 251 -1.37 -14.32 0.65
CA THR A 251 -0.47 -13.18 0.90
C THR A 251 0.56 -13.49 1.98
N LEU A 252 0.21 -14.25 3.01
CA LEU A 252 1.14 -14.68 4.06
C LEU A 252 2.27 -15.57 3.49
N ILE A 253 1.94 -16.54 2.65
CA ILE A 253 2.93 -17.45 2.05
C ILE A 253 3.97 -16.64 1.26
N PHE A 254 3.53 -15.70 0.42
CA PHE A 254 4.44 -14.85 -0.35
C PHE A 254 5.27 -13.91 0.54
N ASN A 255 4.67 -13.33 1.57
CA ASN A 255 5.38 -12.47 2.52
C ASN A 255 6.49 -13.23 3.24
N ILE A 256 6.20 -14.45 3.70
CA ILE A 256 7.20 -15.31 4.33
C ILE A 256 8.31 -15.68 3.33
N ALA A 257 7.96 -16.02 2.09
CA ALA A 257 8.93 -16.38 1.06
C ALA A 257 9.89 -15.22 0.76
N PHE A 258 9.37 -14.01 0.52
CA PHE A 258 10.21 -12.83 0.30
C PHE A 258 11.06 -12.47 1.51
N TYR A 259 10.51 -12.56 2.71
CA TYR A 259 11.26 -12.32 3.94
C TYR A 259 12.45 -13.30 4.09
N ILE A 260 12.24 -14.59 3.81
CA ILE A 260 13.30 -15.60 3.86
C ILE A 260 14.39 -15.31 2.81
N VAL A 261 14.01 -14.88 1.60
CA VAL A 261 14.97 -14.51 0.55
C VAL A 261 15.84 -13.34 1.01
N ILE A 262 15.22 -12.26 1.51
CA ILE A 262 15.92 -11.09 2.03
C ILE A 262 16.88 -11.49 3.15
N TYR A 263 16.39 -12.25 4.14
CA TYR A 263 17.19 -12.68 5.29
C TYR A 263 18.39 -13.53 4.88
N LYS A 264 18.19 -14.53 4.00
CA LYS A 264 19.26 -15.42 3.53
C LYS A 264 20.35 -14.68 2.76
N ILE A 265 19.97 -13.71 1.91
CA ILE A 265 20.96 -12.97 1.13
C ILE A 265 21.74 -12.02 2.04
N ILE A 266 21.07 -11.28 2.91
CA ILE A 266 21.73 -10.36 3.83
C ILE A 266 22.67 -11.10 4.81
N SER A 267 22.23 -12.26 5.34
CA SER A 267 23.02 -13.00 6.33
C SER A 267 24.21 -13.78 5.75
N LYS A 268 24.14 -14.21 4.46
CA LYS A 268 25.11 -15.17 3.89
C LYS A 268 25.92 -14.64 2.72
N LYS A 269 25.46 -13.60 2.00
CA LYS A 269 26.04 -13.15 0.73
C LYS A 269 26.36 -11.65 0.71
N LEU A 270 26.31 -10.97 1.85
CA LEU A 270 26.59 -9.56 1.87
C LEU A 270 28.11 -9.34 1.78
N ASN A 271 28.61 -9.10 0.57
CA ASN A 271 29.92 -8.47 0.37
C ASN A 271 29.67 -6.95 0.35
N LEU A 272 29.94 -6.32 1.48
CA LEU A 272 30.07 -4.87 1.56
C LEU A 272 31.42 -4.53 0.92
N GLU A 273 31.42 -4.03 -0.30
CA GLU A 273 32.57 -3.37 -0.94
C GLU A 273 32.43 -1.86 -0.84
#